data_9e1db6e26abe1d482a2fb53431f7dfe5
#
_entry.id   9e1db6e26abe1d482a2fb53431f7dfe5
#
_cell.length_a   1.000
_cell.length_b   1.000
_cell.length_c   1.000
_cell.angle_alpha   90.00
_cell.angle_beta   90.00
_cell.angle_gamma   90.00
#
_symmetry.space_group_name_H-M   'P 1'
#
loop_
_entity.id
_entity.type
_entity.pdbx_description
1 polymer ?
#
loop_
_entity_poly.entity_id
_entity_poly.type
_entity_poly.pdbx_seq_one_letter_code
_entity_poly.pdbx_strand_id
1 'polypeptide(L)'
;MNKDEFKRTVSQYGDAIITYRSANSGKLKYNVCTLDFSTPYIQGKRNRAKEDSNNVLLFCWDTDSYRLLRPANVTSIVPLSSILQNGDKQW
;
A
#
# COMPACT_ATOMS: atom_id res chain seq x y z
N MET A 1 -4.61 13.46 -1.85
CA MET A 1 -5.39 12.58 -0.93
C MET A 1 -4.86 12.80 0.48
N ASN A 2 -5.74 12.99 1.46
CA ASN A 2 -5.29 13.13 2.84
C ASN A 2 -5.11 11.75 3.50
N LYS A 3 -4.50 11.75 4.68
CA LYS A 3 -4.14 10.52 5.39
C LYS A 3 -5.35 9.67 5.76
N ASP A 4 -6.42 10.29 6.26
CA ASP A 4 -7.62 9.57 6.69
C ASP A 4 -8.33 8.93 5.50
N GLU A 5 -8.45 9.65 4.41
CA GLU A 5 -9.04 9.17 3.18
C GLU A 5 -8.22 8.00 2.59
N PHE A 6 -6.91 8.13 2.59
CA PHE A 6 -5.99 7.10 2.13
C PHE A 6 -6.17 5.82 2.96
N LYS A 7 -6.14 5.93 4.29
CA LYS A 7 -6.30 4.76 5.16
C LYS A 7 -7.65 4.09 4.98
N ARG A 8 -8.71 4.88 4.84
CA ARG A 8 -10.06 4.36 4.64
C ARG A 8 -10.15 3.56 3.35
N THR A 9 -9.61 4.11 2.28
CA THR A 9 -9.64 3.46 0.95
C THR A 9 -8.87 2.15 0.96
N VAL A 10 -7.65 2.16 1.49
CA VAL A 10 -6.81 0.95 1.54
C VAL A 10 -7.46 -0.11 2.45
N SER A 11 -8.00 0.30 3.60
CA SER A 11 -8.66 -0.62 4.53
C SER A 11 -9.90 -1.26 3.88
N GLN A 12 -10.63 -0.50 3.09
CA GLN A 12 -11.81 -1.01 2.39
C GLN A 12 -11.44 -2.06 1.36
N TYR A 13 -10.31 -1.87 0.68
CA TYR A 13 -9.85 -2.81 -0.35
C TYR A 13 -9.16 -4.05 0.22
N GLY A 14 -8.63 -3.98 1.44
CA GLY A 14 -7.83 -5.03 2.04
C GLY A 14 -6.41 -5.02 1.49
N ASP A 15 -6.19 -5.68 0.34
CA ASP A 15 -4.93 -5.60 -0.40
C ASP A 15 -5.13 -4.65 -1.57
N ALA A 16 -4.20 -3.71 -1.73
CA ALA A 16 -4.32 -2.67 -2.73
C ALA A 16 -3.01 -2.46 -3.47
N ILE A 17 -3.12 -2.13 -4.76
CA ILE A 17 -1.98 -1.67 -5.55
C ILE A 17 -1.98 -0.16 -5.49
N ILE A 18 -0.93 0.39 -4.92
CA ILE A 18 -0.79 1.82 -4.69
C ILE A 18 0.30 2.34 -5.62
N THR A 19 -0.07 3.27 -6.49
CA THR A 19 0.87 3.96 -7.37
C THR A 19 1.14 5.33 -6.80
N TYR A 20 2.40 5.69 -6.71
CA TYR A 20 2.83 6.93 -6.09
C TYR A 20 4.06 7.47 -6.79
N ARG A 21 4.30 8.77 -6.61
CA ARG A 21 5.48 9.42 -7.14
C ARG A 21 6.57 9.42 -6.08
N SER A 22 7.73 8.89 -6.45
CA SER A 22 8.88 8.85 -5.53
C SER A 22 9.36 10.26 -5.22
N ALA A 23 9.54 10.56 -3.92
CA ALA A 23 10.04 11.86 -3.48
C ALA A 23 11.48 12.11 -3.95
N ASN A 24 12.28 11.04 -4.08
CA ASN A 24 13.69 11.16 -4.43
C ASN A 24 13.93 11.32 -5.93
N SER A 25 13.21 10.57 -6.75
CA SER A 25 13.46 10.52 -8.20
C SER A 25 12.37 11.17 -9.03
N GLY A 26 11.20 11.44 -8.45
CA GLY A 26 10.03 11.93 -9.18
C GLY A 26 9.38 10.90 -10.08
N LYS A 27 9.90 9.67 -10.13
CA LYS A 27 9.37 8.60 -10.97
C LYS A 27 8.16 7.95 -10.32
N LEU A 28 7.24 7.46 -11.14
CA LEU A 28 6.12 6.66 -10.65
C LEU A 28 6.60 5.29 -10.21
N LYS A 29 6.15 4.87 -9.04
CA LYS A 29 6.40 3.55 -8.49
C LYS A 29 5.09 2.96 -8.01
N TYR A 30 5.05 1.65 -7.81
CA TYR A 30 3.90 0.99 -7.22
C TYR A 30 4.32 -0.07 -6.21
N ASN A 31 3.44 -0.33 -5.26
CA ASN A 31 3.60 -1.43 -4.31
C ASN A 31 2.24 -2.07 -4.06
N VAL A 32 2.26 -3.36 -3.75
CA VAL A 32 1.08 -4.10 -3.31
C VAL A 32 1.09 -4.10 -1.80
N CYS A 33 0.12 -3.45 -1.18
CA CYS A 33 0.16 -3.13 0.25
C CYS A 33 -1.11 -3.49 0.98
N THR A 34 -0.99 -3.60 2.31
CA THR A 34 -2.12 -3.77 3.21
C THR A 34 -1.92 -2.93 4.46
N LEU A 35 -3.03 -2.56 5.10
CA LEU A 35 -3.04 -1.96 6.44
C LEU A 35 -3.44 -2.98 7.51
N ASP A 36 -3.81 -4.19 7.12
CA ASP A 36 -4.16 -5.26 8.06
C ASP A 36 -2.90 -6.02 8.47
N PHE A 37 -2.39 -5.71 9.65
CA PHE A 37 -1.17 -6.31 10.20
C PHE A 37 -1.47 -7.50 11.10
N SER A 38 -2.70 -8.01 11.11
CA SER A 38 -3.13 -9.05 12.05
C SER A 38 -2.59 -10.44 11.71
N THR A 39 -2.10 -10.66 10.50
CA THR A 39 -1.59 -11.99 10.12
C THR A 39 -0.28 -12.28 10.86
N PRO A 40 -0.06 -13.54 11.31
CA PRO A 40 1.20 -13.90 11.95
C PRO A 40 2.43 -13.65 11.07
N TYR A 41 2.29 -13.79 9.77
CA TYR A 41 3.38 -13.55 8.83
C TYR A 41 3.87 -12.10 8.94
N ILE A 42 2.96 -11.14 8.91
CA ILE A 42 3.31 -9.71 9.00
C ILE A 42 3.83 -9.38 10.39
N GLN A 43 3.22 -9.94 11.45
CA GLN A 43 3.64 -9.69 12.82
C GLN A 43 5.06 -10.17 13.08
N GLY A 44 5.52 -11.19 12.38
CA GLY A 44 6.88 -11.70 12.48
C GLY A 44 7.93 -10.85 11.78
N LYS A 45 7.52 -9.87 10.98
CA LYS A 45 8.45 -9.00 10.25
C LYS A 45 8.93 -7.84 11.11
N ARG A 46 10.18 -7.45 10.91
CA ARG A 46 10.75 -6.30 11.61
C ARG A 46 10.14 -5.01 11.08
N ASN A 47 9.76 -4.15 12.01
CA ASN A 47 9.29 -2.81 11.68
C ASN A 47 10.16 -1.78 12.40
N ARG A 48 10.94 -1.00 11.64
CA ARG A 48 11.77 0.08 12.16
C ARG A 48 11.15 1.45 11.89
N ALA A 49 10.08 1.49 11.11
CA ALA A 49 9.45 2.74 10.73
C ALA A 49 8.28 3.04 11.66
N LYS A 50 8.04 4.33 11.89
CA LYS A 50 6.89 4.78 12.66
C LYS A 50 6.05 5.72 11.82
N GLU A 51 4.74 5.54 11.90
CA GLU A 51 3.81 6.43 11.23
C GLU A 51 3.86 7.81 11.87
N ASP A 52 3.77 8.86 11.05
CA ASP A 52 3.72 10.23 11.51
C ASP A 52 2.54 10.96 10.85
N SER A 53 2.47 12.29 11.02
CA SER A 53 1.34 13.09 10.51
C SER A 53 1.27 13.10 8.98
N ASN A 54 2.38 12.87 8.28
CA ASN A 54 2.47 12.98 6.82
C ASN A 54 2.59 11.63 6.11
N ASN A 55 2.93 10.57 6.84
CA ASN A 55 3.22 9.26 6.26
C ASN A 55 2.37 8.19 6.90
N VAL A 56 1.98 7.20 6.10
CA VAL A 56 1.21 6.04 6.55
C VAL A 56 2.11 4.81 6.49
N LEU A 57 2.09 4.03 7.57
CA LEU A 57 2.80 2.76 7.62
C LEU A 57 1.94 1.68 6.96
N LEU A 58 2.54 0.97 6.00
CA LEU A 58 1.90 -0.17 5.33
C LEU A 58 2.87 -1.33 5.31
N PHE A 59 2.32 -2.54 5.16
CA PHE A 59 3.13 -3.69 4.79
C PHE A 59 3.00 -3.92 3.29
N CYS A 60 4.13 -4.05 2.61
CA CYS A 60 4.16 -4.23 1.16
C CYS A 60 4.53 -5.67 0.83
N TRP A 61 3.59 -6.39 0.21
CA TRP A 61 3.76 -7.80 -0.14
C TRP A 61 4.84 -8.01 -1.19
N ASP A 62 4.93 -7.09 -2.16
CA ASP A 62 5.88 -7.21 -3.26
C ASP A 62 7.32 -7.00 -2.81
N THR A 63 7.55 -6.24 -1.76
CA THR A 63 8.90 -6.03 -1.20
C THR A 63 9.13 -6.80 0.11
N ASP A 64 8.09 -7.47 0.59
CA ASP A 64 8.12 -8.27 1.83
C ASP A 64 8.62 -7.45 3.03
N SER A 65 8.16 -6.22 3.14
CA SER A 65 8.63 -5.31 4.19
C SER A 65 7.62 -4.21 4.47
N TYR A 66 7.74 -3.63 5.68
CA TYR A 66 7.02 -2.42 6.03
C TYR A 66 7.61 -1.23 5.28
N ARG A 67 6.73 -0.32 4.85
CA ARG A 67 7.12 0.93 4.21
C ARG A 67 6.24 2.07 4.67
N LEU A 68 6.81 3.28 4.62
CA LEU A 68 6.07 4.52 4.82
C LEU A 68 5.76 5.13 3.46
N LEU A 69 4.49 5.43 3.23
CA LEU A 69 4.05 6.14 2.03
C LEU A 69 3.40 7.46 2.43
N ARG A 70 3.68 8.49 1.63
CA ARG A 70 3.06 9.80 1.82
C ARG A 70 1.80 9.90 0.97
N PRO A 71 0.60 10.01 1.57
CA PRO A 71 -0.64 10.09 0.80
C PRO A 71 -0.68 11.21 -0.24
N ALA A 72 -0.01 12.33 0.03
CA ALA A 72 0.06 13.44 -0.93
C ALA A 72 0.76 13.06 -2.25
N ASN A 73 1.59 12.01 -2.24
CA ASN A 73 2.31 11.54 -3.43
C ASN A 73 1.58 10.42 -4.16
N VAL A 74 0.47 9.94 -3.62
CA VAL A 74 -0.28 8.83 -4.21
C VAL A 74 -1.09 9.33 -5.39
N THR A 75 -0.97 8.63 -6.52
CA THR A 75 -1.70 8.97 -7.74
C THR A 75 -2.85 8.01 -8.03
N SER A 76 -2.79 6.78 -7.50
CA SER A 76 -3.82 5.77 -7.76
C SER A 76 -3.81 4.70 -6.68
N ILE A 77 -5.01 4.23 -6.33
CA ILE A 77 -5.21 3.07 -5.44
C ILE A 77 -6.22 2.18 -6.10
N VAL A 78 -5.84 0.92 -6.35
CA VAL A 78 -6.69 -0.07 -7.01
C VAL A 78 -6.74 -1.33 -6.15
N PRO A 79 -7.93 -1.91 -5.93
CA PRO A 79 -7.99 -3.17 -5.17
C PRO A 79 -7.31 -4.29 -5.96
N LEU A 80 -6.49 -5.07 -5.26
CA LEU A 80 -5.79 -6.20 -5.89
C LEU A 80 -6.78 -7.20 -6.50
N SER A 81 -7.92 -7.40 -5.86
CA SER A 81 -8.95 -8.33 -6.34
C SER A 81 -9.44 -7.99 -7.75
N SER A 82 -9.49 -6.72 -8.13
CA SER A 82 -9.95 -6.32 -9.45
C SER A 82 -9.00 -6.78 -10.55
N ILE A 83 -7.69 -6.79 -10.28
CA ILE A 83 -6.68 -7.26 -11.23
C ILE A 83 -6.69 -8.78 -11.33
N LEU A 84 -6.87 -9.48 -10.21
CA LEU A 84 -6.97 -10.93 -10.20
C LEU A 84 -8.19 -11.40 -10.98
N GLN A 85 -9.33 -10.72 -10.84
CA GLN A 85 -10.54 -11.03 -11.60
C GLN A 85 -10.34 -10.84 -13.10
N ASN A 86 -9.67 -9.76 -13.49
CA ASN A 86 -9.37 -9.50 -14.90
C ASN A 86 -8.41 -10.55 -15.47
N GLY A 87 -7.45 -11.00 -14.67
CA GLY A 87 -6.56 -12.08 -15.06
C GLY A 87 -7.31 -13.39 -15.32
N ASP A 88 -8.26 -13.73 -14.45
CA ASP A 88 -9.07 -14.93 -14.57
C ASP A 88 -9.91 -14.93 -15.83
N LYS A 89 -10.39 -13.77 -16.25
CA LYS A 89 -11.23 -13.65 -17.45
C LYS A 89 -10.47 -13.82 -18.76
N GLN A 90 -9.15 -13.77 -18.71
CA GLN A 90 -8.31 -13.94 -19.90
C GLN A 90 -8.03 -15.39 -20.24
N TRP A 91 -8.39 -16.29 -19.36
CA TRP A 91 -8.23 -17.75 -19.57
C TRP A 91 -9.50 -18.37 -20.22
#